data_e168069f114819b9fc7c8db816e0b0a9
#
_entry.id   e168069f114819b9fc7c8db816e0b0a9
#
_cell.length_a   1.000
_cell.length_b   1.000
_cell.length_c   1.000
_cell.angle_alpha   90.00
_cell.angle_beta   90.00
_cell.angle_gamma   90.00
#
_symmetry.space_group_name_H-M   'P 1'
#
loop_
_entity.id
_entity.type
_entity.pdbx_description
1 polymer ?
#
loop_
_entity_poly.entity_id
_entity_poly.type
_entity_poly.pdbx_seq_one_letter_code
_entity_poly.pdbx_strand_id
1 'polypeptide(L)'
;MKEYKWAKDAFKHARKVYPEECCGLIIKVDNEEIYWKCNNIAKAYKEKSFVIDPLDYARGEDQGEVLGIVHNHPDGELAFSHTDRMACKYIDLPFYLVEPNSESIIVIYPSEIND
;
A
#
# COMPACT_ATOMS: atom_id res chain seq x y z
N MET A 1 -3.59 19.89 4.59
CA MET A 1 -3.73 18.53 4.09
C MET A 1 -2.51 18.16 3.25
N LYS A 2 -1.94 17.02 3.54
CA LYS A 2 -0.74 16.59 2.81
C LYS A 2 -1.14 15.94 1.48
N GLU A 3 -0.53 16.39 0.40
CA GLU A 3 -0.73 15.78 -0.90
C GLU A 3 0.46 14.88 -1.24
N TYR A 4 0.15 13.72 -1.82
CA TYR A 4 1.16 12.79 -2.28
C TYR A 4 1.16 12.76 -3.81
N LYS A 5 2.32 13.03 -4.41
CA LYS A 5 2.44 13.03 -5.87
C LYS A 5 2.13 11.66 -6.47
N TRP A 6 2.38 10.61 -5.73
CA TRP A 6 2.13 9.24 -6.18
C TRP A 6 0.65 8.81 -6.05
N ALA A 7 -0.20 9.63 -5.44
CA ALA A 7 -1.57 9.23 -5.08
C ALA A 7 -2.40 8.80 -6.29
N LYS A 8 -2.32 9.56 -7.40
CA LYS A 8 -3.11 9.25 -8.60
C LYS A 8 -2.80 7.86 -9.15
N ASP A 9 -1.53 7.47 -9.13
CA ASP A 9 -1.12 6.16 -9.63
C ASP A 9 -1.66 5.05 -8.73
N ALA A 10 -1.66 5.26 -7.41
CA ALA A 10 -2.22 4.30 -6.47
C ALA A 10 -3.73 4.16 -6.64
N PHE A 11 -4.45 5.26 -6.79
CA PHE A 11 -5.90 5.23 -7.04
C PHE A 11 -6.23 4.51 -8.35
N LYS A 12 -5.46 4.78 -9.39
CA LYS A 12 -5.62 4.12 -10.68
C LYS A 12 -5.42 2.62 -10.56
N HIS A 13 -4.40 2.19 -9.84
CA HIS A 13 -4.12 0.78 -9.61
C HIS A 13 -5.27 0.11 -8.83
N ALA A 14 -5.78 0.78 -7.78
CA ALA A 14 -6.89 0.26 -7.00
C ALA A 14 -8.13 0.04 -7.86
N ARG A 15 -8.44 0.98 -8.75
CA ARG A 15 -9.58 0.84 -9.66
C ARG A 15 -9.38 -0.30 -10.65
N LYS A 16 -8.15 -0.46 -11.12
CA LYS A 16 -7.84 -1.47 -12.14
C LYS A 16 -7.99 -2.89 -11.61
N VAL A 17 -7.60 -3.14 -10.36
CA VAL A 17 -7.62 -4.49 -9.80
C VAL A 17 -8.91 -4.80 -9.02
N TYR A 18 -9.81 -3.82 -8.89
CA TYR A 18 -11.08 -4.04 -8.24
C TYR A 18 -11.76 -5.31 -8.79
N PRO A 19 -12.32 -6.19 -7.97
CA PRO A 19 -12.64 -6.08 -6.54
C PRO A 19 -11.56 -6.61 -5.59
N GLU A 20 -10.35 -6.81 -6.06
CA GLU A 20 -9.24 -7.25 -5.21
C GLU A 20 -8.58 -6.07 -4.53
N GLU A 21 -7.92 -6.34 -3.40
CA GLU A 21 -7.07 -5.32 -2.80
C GLU A 21 -5.88 -5.06 -3.70
N CYS A 22 -5.59 -3.79 -3.96
CA CYS A 22 -4.34 -3.43 -4.61
C CYS A 22 -3.24 -3.40 -3.57
N CYS A 23 -2.01 -3.60 -4.01
CA CYS A 23 -0.84 -3.42 -3.15
C CYS A 23 0.30 -2.86 -3.97
N GLY A 24 1.17 -2.13 -3.28
CA GLY A 24 2.31 -1.51 -3.92
C GLY A 24 3.24 -0.90 -2.90
N LEU A 25 4.29 -0.27 -3.40
CA LEU A 25 5.32 0.35 -2.59
C LEU A 25 5.41 1.83 -2.92
N ILE A 26 5.81 2.61 -1.92
CA ILE A 26 6.33 3.94 -2.19
C ILE A 26 7.84 3.80 -2.20
N ILE A 27 8.47 4.16 -3.32
CA ILE A 27 9.92 4.11 -3.44
C ILE A 27 10.46 5.48 -3.79
N LYS A 28 11.67 5.76 -3.31
CA LYS A 28 12.34 7.03 -3.58
C LYS A 28 13.33 6.82 -4.71
N VAL A 29 13.11 7.51 -5.83
CA VAL A 29 13.95 7.46 -7.03
C VAL A 29 14.30 8.89 -7.40
N ASP A 30 15.57 9.22 -7.45
CA ASP A 30 16.05 10.57 -7.82
C ASP A 30 15.35 11.68 -7.03
N ASN A 31 15.24 11.49 -5.71
CA ASN A 31 14.59 12.43 -4.78
C ASN A 31 13.08 12.58 -4.98
N GLU A 32 12.45 11.71 -5.76
CA GLU A 32 11.01 11.70 -5.93
C GLU A 32 10.42 10.43 -5.35
N GLU A 33 9.23 10.56 -4.73
CA GLU A 33 8.48 9.41 -4.24
C GLU A 33 7.52 8.97 -5.33
N ILE A 34 7.64 7.72 -5.75
CA ILE A 34 6.78 7.15 -6.79
C ILE A 34 6.03 5.94 -6.23
N TYR A 35 4.88 5.64 -6.84
CA TYR A 35 4.12 4.44 -6.55
C TYR A 35 4.61 3.30 -7.45
N TRP A 36 5.01 2.19 -6.83
CA TRP A 36 5.45 1.00 -7.52
C TRP A 36 4.38 -0.08 -7.34
N LYS A 37 3.60 -0.34 -8.39
CA LYS A 37 2.52 -1.32 -8.30
C LYS A 37 3.08 -2.74 -8.19
N CYS A 38 2.44 -3.54 -7.34
CA CYS A 38 2.78 -4.93 -7.13
C CYS A 38 1.55 -5.80 -7.36
N ASN A 39 1.78 -7.05 -7.72
CA ASN A 39 0.70 -8.02 -7.81
C ASN A 39 0.35 -8.52 -6.41
N ASN A 40 -0.95 -8.70 -6.19
CA ASN A 40 -1.46 -9.35 -4.99
C ASN A 40 -1.51 -10.85 -5.28
N ILE A 41 -0.64 -11.61 -4.64
CA ILE A 41 -0.56 -13.07 -4.84
C ILE A 41 -1.19 -13.85 -3.70
N ALA A 42 -2.07 -13.24 -2.92
CA ALA A 42 -2.81 -13.95 -1.88
C ALA A 42 -3.54 -15.14 -2.51
N LYS A 43 -3.47 -16.30 -1.86
CA LYS A 43 -4.06 -17.53 -2.43
C LYS A 43 -5.58 -17.56 -2.32
N ALA A 44 -6.14 -16.79 -1.38
CA ALA A 44 -7.59 -16.74 -1.15
C ALA A 44 -7.95 -15.37 -0.62
N TYR A 45 -9.20 -14.95 -0.82
CA TYR A 45 -9.75 -13.72 -0.25
C TYR A 45 -8.96 -12.47 -0.64
N LYS A 46 -8.60 -12.36 -1.94
CA LYS A 46 -7.86 -11.19 -2.45
C LYS A 46 -8.62 -9.88 -2.27
N GLU A 47 -9.93 -9.94 -2.10
CA GLU A 47 -10.77 -8.77 -1.82
C GLU A 47 -10.70 -8.33 -0.36
N LYS A 48 -10.07 -9.11 0.51
CA LYS A 48 -9.94 -8.80 1.94
C LYS A 48 -8.53 -8.94 2.48
N SER A 49 -7.59 -9.35 1.64
CA SER A 49 -6.20 -9.54 2.05
C SER A 49 -5.28 -9.34 0.87
N PHE A 50 -4.03 -9.08 1.16
CA PHE A 50 -3.02 -8.98 0.12
C PHE A 50 -1.71 -9.63 0.58
N VAL A 51 -1.00 -10.17 -0.40
CA VAL A 51 0.38 -10.61 -0.24
C VAL A 51 1.13 -10.04 -1.42
N ILE A 52 2.14 -9.23 -1.16
CA ILE A 52 2.94 -8.62 -2.22
C ILE A 52 3.79 -9.68 -2.89
N ASP A 53 3.74 -9.74 -4.22
CA ASP A 53 4.61 -10.60 -5.01
C ASP A 53 6.07 -10.29 -4.68
N PRO A 54 6.85 -11.25 -4.15
CA PRO A 54 8.24 -11.00 -3.78
C PRO A 54 9.12 -10.51 -4.92
N LEU A 55 8.83 -10.92 -6.16
CA LEU A 55 9.59 -10.46 -7.33
C LEU A 55 9.31 -8.98 -7.60
N ASP A 56 8.06 -8.56 -7.47
CA ASP A 56 7.71 -7.15 -7.64
C ASP A 56 8.36 -6.30 -6.56
N TYR A 57 8.39 -6.81 -5.32
CA TYR A 57 9.07 -6.13 -4.21
C TYR A 57 10.56 -5.96 -4.49
N ALA A 58 11.22 -7.06 -4.89
CA ALA A 58 12.65 -7.03 -5.17
C ALA A 58 12.98 -6.07 -6.31
N ARG A 59 12.15 -6.06 -7.36
CA ARG A 59 12.35 -5.12 -8.48
C ARG A 59 12.18 -3.68 -8.04
N GLY A 60 11.24 -3.42 -7.12
CA GLY A 60 11.07 -2.09 -6.54
C GLY A 60 12.29 -1.66 -5.74
N GLU A 61 12.83 -2.56 -4.92
CA GLU A 61 14.06 -2.28 -4.16
C GLU A 61 15.25 -1.96 -5.05
N ASP A 62 15.30 -2.58 -6.24
CA ASP A 62 16.36 -2.29 -7.21
C ASP A 62 16.23 -0.89 -7.80
N GLN A 63 15.05 -0.29 -7.78
CA GLN A 63 14.81 1.04 -8.32
C GLN A 63 15.11 2.15 -7.32
N GLY A 64 14.95 1.89 -6.03
CA GLY A 64 15.18 2.91 -5.02
C GLY A 64 14.84 2.42 -3.63
N GLU A 65 14.90 3.34 -2.67
CA GLU A 65 14.62 3.04 -1.27
C GLU A 65 13.13 2.84 -1.07
N VAL A 66 12.74 1.73 -0.43
CA VAL A 66 11.34 1.48 -0.08
C VAL A 66 10.98 2.29 1.16
N LEU A 67 10.00 3.20 1.01
CA LEU A 67 9.59 4.12 2.06
C LEU A 67 8.28 3.70 2.73
N GLY A 68 7.48 2.85 2.11
CA GLY A 68 6.21 2.44 2.68
C GLY A 68 5.48 1.43 1.82
N ILE A 69 4.43 0.87 2.41
CA ILE A 69 3.55 -0.11 1.78
C ILE A 69 2.20 0.55 1.54
N VAL A 70 1.63 0.33 0.35
CA VAL A 70 0.32 0.88 -0.02
C VAL A 70 -0.65 -0.27 -0.26
N HIS A 71 -1.88 -0.12 0.22
CA HIS A 71 -2.97 -1.04 -0.12
C HIS A 71 -4.31 -0.30 -0.05
N ASN A 72 -5.38 -0.97 -0.46
CA ASN A 72 -6.72 -0.44 -0.30
C ASN A 72 -7.65 -1.51 0.23
N HIS A 73 -8.80 -1.07 0.76
CA HIS A 73 -9.92 -1.95 1.11
C HIS A 73 -11.01 -1.73 0.06
N PRO A 74 -11.29 -2.71 -0.82
CA PRO A 74 -12.23 -2.50 -1.93
C PRO A 74 -13.63 -2.11 -1.51
N ASP A 75 -14.03 -2.42 -0.27
CA ASP A 75 -15.33 -2.01 0.28
C ASP A 75 -15.38 -0.52 0.67
N GLY A 76 -14.25 0.18 0.54
CA GLY A 76 -14.17 1.61 0.84
C GLY A 76 -13.89 1.96 2.29
N GLU A 77 -13.71 0.98 3.15
CA GLU A 77 -13.44 1.25 4.56
C GLU A 77 -12.09 1.92 4.75
N LEU A 78 -12.08 3.07 5.43
CA LEU A 78 -10.85 3.83 5.73
C LEU A 78 -10.43 3.59 7.18
N ALA A 79 -10.12 2.33 7.48
CA ALA A 79 -9.61 1.96 8.80
C ALA A 79 -8.66 0.78 8.63
N PHE A 80 -7.52 0.83 9.32
CA PHE A 80 -6.57 -0.28 9.30
C PHE A 80 -7.11 -1.44 10.12
N SER A 81 -7.06 -2.65 9.56
CA SER A 81 -7.44 -3.86 10.27
C SER A 81 -6.36 -4.24 11.29
N HIS A 82 -6.68 -5.16 12.18
CA HIS A 82 -5.69 -5.69 13.12
C HIS A 82 -4.52 -6.32 12.35
N THR A 83 -4.82 -7.07 11.30
CA THR A 83 -3.79 -7.69 10.45
C THR A 83 -2.90 -6.64 9.80
N ASP A 84 -3.48 -5.54 9.30
CA ASP A 84 -2.70 -4.43 8.73
C ASP A 84 -1.72 -3.86 9.76
N ARG A 85 -2.20 -3.66 10.98
CA ARG A 85 -1.38 -3.08 12.05
C ARG A 85 -0.22 -4.00 12.43
N MET A 86 -0.49 -5.30 12.54
CA MET A 86 0.55 -6.27 12.85
C MET A 86 1.58 -6.35 11.72
N ALA A 87 1.14 -6.35 10.46
CA ALA A 87 2.04 -6.36 9.32
C ALA A 87 2.90 -5.09 9.28
N CYS A 88 2.31 -3.93 9.53
CA CYS A 88 3.03 -2.66 9.60
C CYS A 88 4.16 -2.72 10.64
N LYS A 89 3.85 -3.22 11.81
CA LYS A 89 4.82 -3.35 12.90
C LYS A 89 5.93 -4.35 12.55
N TYR A 90 5.56 -5.49 11.98
CA TYR A 90 6.51 -6.54 11.62
C TYR A 90 7.46 -6.12 10.50
N ILE A 91 6.90 -5.49 9.46
CA ILE A 91 7.69 -5.03 8.30
C ILE A 91 8.50 -3.80 8.66
N ASP A 92 8.03 -3.03 9.65
CA ASP A 92 8.68 -1.81 10.14
C ASP A 92 8.76 -0.72 9.09
N LEU A 93 7.65 -0.53 8.36
CA LEU A 93 7.48 0.53 7.36
C LEU A 93 6.09 1.15 7.53
N PRO A 94 5.94 2.44 7.19
CA PRO A 94 4.61 3.04 7.16
C PRO A 94 3.66 2.29 6.22
N PHE A 95 2.40 2.16 6.63
CA PHE A 95 1.34 1.60 5.79
C PHE A 95 0.39 2.72 5.39
N TYR A 96 0.13 2.82 4.10
CA TYR A 96 -0.80 3.78 3.51
C TYR A 96 -2.04 3.02 3.03
N LEU A 97 -3.20 3.52 3.42
CA LEU A 97 -4.48 2.98 2.96
C LEU A 97 -5.11 4.02 2.05
N VAL A 98 -5.33 3.64 0.78
CA VAL A 98 -5.86 4.56 -0.23
C VAL A 98 -7.29 4.18 -0.56
N GLU A 99 -8.15 5.19 -0.75
CA GLU A 99 -9.53 4.99 -1.15
C GLU A 99 -9.82 5.82 -2.40
N PRO A 100 -9.95 5.17 -3.58
CA PRO A 100 -10.02 5.90 -4.85
C PRO A 100 -11.29 6.70 -5.08
N ASN A 101 -12.44 6.28 -4.51
CA ASN A 101 -13.70 6.98 -4.76
C ASN A 101 -13.74 8.34 -4.08
N SER A 102 -13.24 8.45 -2.87
CA SER A 102 -13.13 9.71 -2.14
C SER A 102 -11.79 10.39 -2.34
N GLU A 103 -10.85 9.72 -2.99
CA GLU A 103 -9.47 10.16 -3.16
C GLU A 103 -8.82 10.48 -1.81
N SER A 104 -9.05 9.59 -0.85
CA SER A 104 -8.55 9.74 0.51
C SER A 104 -7.37 8.81 0.76
N ILE A 105 -6.45 9.25 1.62
CA ILE A 105 -5.30 8.45 2.03
C ILE A 105 -5.13 8.64 3.54
N ILE A 106 -4.99 7.54 4.25
CA ILE A 106 -4.57 7.56 5.66
C ILE A 106 -3.29 6.76 5.81
N VAL A 107 -2.52 7.07 6.83
CA VAL A 107 -1.22 6.43 7.07
C VAL A 107 -1.09 6.06 8.53
N ILE A 108 -0.43 4.93 8.77
CA ILE A 108 -0.06 4.49 10.12
C ILE A 108 1.44 4.19 10.11
N TYR A 109 2.12 4.62 11.16
CA TYR A 109 3.55 4.38 11.33
C TYR A 109 3.78 3.28 12.36
N PRO A 110 4.83 2.45 12.18
CA PRO A 110 5.10 1.37 13.13
C PRO A 110 5.20 1.83 14.58
N SER A 111 5.77 3.02 14.81
CA SER A 111 5.94 3.59 16.15
C SER A 111 4.62 3.95 16.83
N GLU A 112 3.54 4.06 16.08
CA GLU A 112 2.21 4.41 16.59
C GLU A 112 1.43 3.19 17.08
N ILE A 113 1.95 1.98 16.87
CA ILE A 113 1.25 0.74 17.20
C ILE A 113 1.70 0.23 18.55
N ASN A 114 0.77 0.21 19.50
CA ASN A 114 1.00 -0.22 20.88
C ASN A 114 0.38 -1.61 21.11
N ASP A 115 1.22 -2.63 21.08
CA ASP A 115 0.77 -4.00 21.36
C ASP A 115 1.65 -4.62 22.40
#